data_581ce2093aaaf53e12dcfdea6006beb4
#
_entry.id   581ce2093aaaf53e12dcfdea6006beb4
#
_cell.length_a   1.000
_cell.length_b   1.000
_cell.length_c   1.000
_cell.angle_alpha   90.00
_cell.angle_beta   90.00
_cell.angle_gamma   90.00
#
_symmetry.space_group_name_H-M   'P 1'
#
loop_
_entity.id
_entity.type
_entity.pdbx_description
1 polymer ?
#
loop_
_entity_poly.entity_id
_entity_poly.type
_entity_poly.pdbx_seq_one_letter_code
_entity_poly.pdbx_strand_id
1 'polypeptide(L)'
;MKIICLSKLRCKINIQPDFFGNILLSFSALLSVLIFVSSLNKKHSNFGSRLVLANFATLIICCGYLLLQFLEDNFSFIYVFENSSTLLPTFYKISAFWSAHEGSFLLMILFLSGSMFVNNTFFWGQDWMPISNATLAFILFFYLIFQIFTSNPFLTFDVLPNNGTDLNPLLQDPLLVIHPPVLF
;
A
#
# COMPACT_ATOMS: atom_id res chain seq x y z
N MET A 1 9.91 -16.91 14.08
CA MET A 1 8.44 -16.91 14.14
C MET A 1 7.98 -18.24 14.78
N LYS A 2 7.74 -18.26 16.08
CA LYS A 2 7.21 -19.44 16.81
C LYS A 2 5.79 -19.10 17.24
N ILE A 3 4.83 -19.54 16.46
CA ILE A 3 3.44 -19.64 16.92
C ILE A 3 3.42 -20.83 17.86
N ILE A 4 3.34 -20.55 19.18
CA ILE A 4 3.15 -21.59 20.20
C ILE A 4 1.69 -22.04 20.09
N CYS A 5 1.45 -23.02 19.24
CA CYS A 5 0.19 -23.75 19.22
C CYS A 5 0.28 -24.86 20.28
N LEU A 6 -0.13 -24.55 21.51
CA LEU A 6 -0.36 -25.54 22.55
C LEU A 6 -1.65 -26.29 22.21
N SER A 7 -1.49 -27.62 22.00
CA SER A 7 -2.48 -28.69 21.90
C SER A 7 -3.42 -28.76 20.67
N LYS A 8 -3.15 -29.75 19.83
CA LYS A 8 -4.05 -30.68 19.09
C LYS A 8 -5.40 -30.20 18.50
N LEU A 9 -5.63 -28.92 18.25
CA LEU A 9 -6.68 -28.50 17.34
C LEU A 9 -5.99 -27.85 16.16
N ARG A 10 -5.99 -28.49 15.00
CA ARG A 10 -5.66 -27.85 13.71
C ARG A 10 -6.73 -26.79 13.48
N CYS A 11 -6.58 -25.62 14.05
CA CYS A 11 -7.22 -24.43 13.52
C CYS A 11 -6.63 -24.23 12.12
N LYS A 12 -7.32 -24.65 11.07
CA LYS A 12 -7.11 -24.12 9.73
C LYS A 12 -7.51 -22.66 9.81
N ILE A 13 -6.54 -21.78 10.13
CA ILE A 13 -6.74 -20.35 9.96
C ILE A 13 -6.85 -20.19 8.44
N ASN A 14 -8.07 -19.95 7.98
CA ASN A 14 -8.31 -19.66 6.58
C ASN A 14 -7.99 -18.18 6.39
N ILE A 15 -6.96 -17.88 5.60
CA ILE A 15 -6.55 -16.51 5.29
C ILE A 15 -7.28 -16.14 4.02
N GLN A 16 -8.06 -15.05 4.07
CA GLN A 16 -8.79 -14.54 2.91
C GLN A 16 -8.31 -13.13 2.55
N PRO A 17 -8.27 -12.77 1.28
CA PRO A 17 -8.03 -11.40 0.86
C PRO A 17 -9.27 -10.53 1.11
N ASP A 18 -9.09 -9.36 1.74
CA ASP A 18 -10.16 -8.35 1.81
C ASP A 18 -10.55 -7.90 0.40
N PHE A 19 -11.85 -7.87 0.14
CA PHE A 19 -12.37 -7.60 -1.19
C PHE A 19 -12.07 -6.17 -1.65
N PHE A 20 -12.29 -5.19 -0.77
CA PHE A 20 -12.17 -3.77 -1.15
C PHE A 20 -10.71 -3.35 -1.38
N GLY A 21 -9.80 -3.69 -0.46
CA GLY A 21 -8.37 -3.38 -0.59
C GLY A 21 -7.75 -4.01 -1.84
N ASN A 22 -8.09 -5.28 -2.11
CA ASN A 22 -7.56 -5.99 -3.28
C ASN A 22 -8.13 -5.48 -4.61
N ILE A 23 -9.39 -5.01 -4.64
CA ILE A 23 -9.92 -4.33 -5.83
C ILE A 23 -9.15 -3.05 -6.12
N LEU A 24 -8.86 -2.23 -5.11
CA LEU A 24 -8.10 -0.98 -5.29
C LEU A 24 -6.70 -1.25 -5.84
N LEU A 25 -5.98 -2.24 -5.31
CA LEU A 25 -4.66 -2.64 -5.82
C LEU A 25 -4.75 -3.14 -7.27
N SER A 26 -5.71 -4.02 -7.57
CA SER A 26 -5.90 -4.59 -8.91
C SER A 26 -6.31 -3.52 -9.93
N PHE A 27 -7.17 -2.58 -9.53
CA PHE A 27 -7.60 -1.46 -10.35
C PHE A 27 -6.42 -0.52 -10.64
N SER A 28 -5.58 -0.22 -9.64
CA SER A 28 -4.35 0.56 -9.84
C SER A 28 -3.37 -0.15 -10.78
N ALA A 29 -3.24 -1.48 -10.71
CA ALA A 29 -2.42 -2.25 -11.63
C ALA A 29 -2.95 -2.16 -13.08
N LEU A 30 -4.26 -2.24 -13.28
CA LEU A 30 -4.88 -2.03 -14.59
C LEU A 30 -4.62 -0.62 -15.13
N LEU A 31 -4.80 0.40 -14.27
CA LEU A 31 -4.52 1.79 -14.65
C LEU A 31 -3.06 2.00 -15.03
N SER A 32 -2.11 1.36 -14.34
CA SER A 32 -0.68 1.47 -14.69
C SER A 32 -0.38 0.91 -16.08
N VAL A 33 -1.02 -0.21 -16.47
CA VAL A 33 -0.92 -0.74 -17.85
C VAL A 33 -1.49 0.24 -18.88
N LEU A 34 -2.65 0.82 -18.59
CA LEU A 34 -3.28 1.81 -19.50
C LEU A 34 -2.42 3.07 -19.63
N ILE A 35 -1.80 3.55 -18.55
CA ILE A 35 -0.86 4.68 -18.57
C ILE A 35 0.35 4.32 -19.45
N PHE A 36 0.94 3.14 -19.25
CA PHE A 36 2.05 2.67 -20.04
C PHE A 36 1.72 2.67 -21.54
N VAL A 37 0.62 2.03 -21.95
CA VAL A 37 0.19 1.96 -23.35
C VAL A 37 -0.11 3.35 -23.93
N SER A 38 -0.79 4.22 -23.17
CA SER A 38 -1.08 5.59 -23.63
C SER A 38 0.17 6.45 -23.81
N SER A 39 1.22 6.19 -23.03
CA SER A 39 2.49 6.92 -23.07
C SER A 39 3.42 6.47 -24.19
N LEU A 40 3.25 5.26 -24.75
CA LEU A 40 4.05 4.78 -25.88
C LEU A 40 3.86 5.61 -27.16
N ASN A 41 2.71 6.25 -27.34
CA ASN A 41 2.42 7.08 -28.50
C ASN A 41 3.18 8.41 -28.52
N LYS A 42 4.04 8.68 -27.52
CA LYS A 42 4.86 9.91 -27.39
C LYS A 42 4.09 11.23 -27.57
N LYS A 43 2.79 11.19 -27.59
CA LYS A 43 1.92 12.36 -27.72
C LYS A 43 1.32 12.71 -26.36
N HIS A 44 1.43 13.99 -26.00
CA HIS A 44 0.73 14.50 -24.81
C HIS A 44 -0.77 14.32 -25.00
N SER A 45 -1.37 13.51 -24.11
CA SER A 45 -2.78 13.15 -24.19
C SER A 45 -3.47 13.53 -22.89
N ASN A 46 -4.51 14.34 -23.00
CA ASN A 46 -5.40 14.64 -21.87
C ASN A 46 -5.97 13.35 -21.25
N PHE A 47 -6.13 12.30 -22.05
CA PHE A 47 -6.58 11.00 -21.56
C PHE A 47 -5.52 10.34 -20.67
N GLY A 48 -4.26 10.29 -21.10
CA GLY A 48 -3.14 9.77 -20.29
C GLY A 48 -2.99 10.52 -18.96
N SER A 49 -3.13 11.85 -18.99
CA SER A 49 -3.08 12.67 -17.78
C SER A 49 -4.20 12.33 -16.79
N ARG A 50 -5.43 12.10 -17.27
CA ARG A 50 -6.55 11.68 -16.41
C ARG A 50 -6.32 10.28 -15.80
N LEU A 51 -5.71 9.37 -16.55
CA LEU A 51 -5.35 8.05 -16.05
C LEU A 51 -4.32 8.13 -14.89
N VAL A 52 -3.31 9.00 -15.02
CA VAL A 52 -2.32 9.23 -13.96
C VAL A 52 -2.99 9.80 -12.70
N LEU A 53 -3.87 10.79 -12.86
CA LEU A 53 -4.65 11.34 -11.75
C LEU A 53 -5.52 10.27 -11.08
N ALA A 54 -6.23 9.47 -11.87
CA ALA A 54 -7.08 8.39 -11.37
C ALA A 54 -6.27 7.33 -10.61
N ASN A 55 -5.08 6.96 -11.11
CA ASN A 55 -4.19 6.02 -10.44
C ASN A 55 -3.70 6.56 -9.09
N PHE A 56 -3.23 7.80 -9.06
CA PHE A 56 -2.78 8.44 -7.83
C PHE A 56 -3.90 8.56 -6.79
N ALA A 57 -5.10 8.99 -7.20
CA ALA A 57 -6.27 9.04 -6.33
C ALA A 57 -6.67 7.65 -5.79
N THR A 58 -6.63 6.61 -6.63
CA THR A 58 -6.90 5.24 -6.21
C THR A 58 -5.92 4.77 -5.13
N LEU A 59 -4.64 5.08 -5.27
CA LEU A 59 -3.63 4.70 -4.28
C LEU A 59 -3.73 5.52 -2.99
N ILE A 60 -4.11 6.80 -3.05
CA ILE A 60 -4.44 7.58 -1.84
C ILE A 60 -5.60 6.94 -1.09
N ILE A 61 -6.67 6.55 -1.80
CA ILE A 61 -7.82 5.87 -1.18
C ILE A 61 -7.39 4.52 -0.58
N CYS A 62 -6.54 3.77 -1.28
CA CYS A 62 -6.02 2.49 -0.82
C CYS A 62 -5.20 2.62 0.48
N CYS A 63 -4.28 3.59 0.53
CA CYS A 63 -3.50 3.90 1.73
C CYS A 63 -4.39 4.42 2.87
N GLY A 64 -5.35 5.30 2.56
CA GLY A 64 -6.31 5.82 3.53
C GLY A 64 -7.19 4.71 4.11
N TYR A 65 -7.63 3.77 3.29
CA TYR A 65 -8.40 2.61 3.74
C TYR A 65 -7.61 1.75 4.72
N LEU A 66 -6.35 1.42 4.42
CA LEU A 66 -5.50 0.67 5.35
C LEU A 66 -5.24 1.44 6.65
N LEU A 67 -4.99 2.76 6.56
CA LEU A 67 -4.81 3.59 7.74
C LEU A 67 -6.05 3.63 8.64
N LEU A 68 -7.24 3.66 8.06
CA LEU A 68 -8.50 3.58 8.82
C LEU A 68 -8.60 2.27 9.60
N GLN A 69 -8.17 1.12 9.02
CA GLN A 69 -8.16 -0.16 9.73
C GLN A 69 -7.26 -0.13 10.98
N PHE A 70 -6.13 0.59 10.92
CA PHE A 70 -5.26 0.81 12.10
C PHE A 70 -5.92 1.69 13.16
N LEU A 71 -6.61 2.76 12.74
CA LEU A 71 -7.25 3.70 13.66
C LEU A 71 -8.49 3.08 14.35
N GLU A 72 -9.19 2.20 13.65
CA GLU A 72 -10.39 1.50 14.14
C GLU A 72 -10.06 0.20 14.91
N ASP A 73 -8.77 -0.16 15.06
CA ASP A 73 -8.32 -1.41 15.69
C ASP A 73 -8.97 -2.66 15.08
N ASN A 74 -9.08 -2.66 13.74
CA ASN A 74 -9.69 -3.78 13.04
C ASN A 74 -8.71 -4.94 12.89
N PHE A 75 -8.58 -5.74 13.94
CA PHE A 75 -7.69 -6.90 14.00
C PHE A 75 -8.12 -8.09 13.14
N SER A 76 -9.18 -7.96 12.32
CA SER A 76 -9.45 -8.94 11.27
C SER A 76 -8.36 -8.92 10.20
N PHE A 77 -7.73 -7.76 9.96
CA PHE A 77 -6.56 -7.65 9.08
C PHE A 77 -5.30 -8.19 9.76
N ILE A 78 -4.64 -9.14 9.12
CA ILE A 78 -3.39 -9.75 9.64
C ILE A 78 -2.34 -8.67 9.90
N TYR A 79 -2.19 -7.74 8.98
CA TYR A 79 -1.22 -6.66 9.05
C TYR A 79 -1.47 -5.74 10.26
N VAL A 80 -2.74 -5.38 10.52
CA VAL A 80 -3.12 -4.56 11.69
C VAL A 80 -2.91 -5.34 12.98
N PHE A 81 -3.30 -6.62 13.01
CA PHE A 81 -3.11 -7.50 14.15
C PHE A 81 -1.63 -7.62 14.56
N GLU A 82 -0.73 -7.78 13.61
CA GLU A 82 0.71 -7.99 13.87
C GLU A 82 1.44 -6.70 14.29
N ASN A 83 0.89 -5.51 13.99
CA ASN A 83 1.60 -4.24 14.14
C ASN A 83 0.86 -3.20 14.99
N SER A 84 -0.26 -3.54 15.63
CA SER A 84 -1.04 -2.62 16.46
C SER A 84 -1.63 -3.30 17.70
N SER A 85 -2.15 -2.49 18.62
CA SER A 85 -2.93 -2.94 19.77
C SER A 85 -3.92 -1.86 20.21
N THR A 86 -4.95 -2.23 21.00
CA THR A 86 -5.92 -1.27 21.54
C THR A 86 -5.30 -0.25 22.49
N LEU A 87 -4.17 -0.59 23.14
CA LEU A 87 -3.46 0.28 24.08
C LEU A 87 -2.47 1.23 23.40
N LEU A 88 -2.20 1.02 22.10
CA LEU A 88 -1.22 1.80 21.35
C LEU A 88 -1.74 3.24 21.11
N PRO A 89 -0.98 4.29 21.46
CA PRO A 89 -1.35 5.68 21.17
C PRO A 89 -1.58 5.91 19.68
N THR A 90 -2.54 6.78 19.32
CA THR A 90 -2.92 7.06 17.91
C THR A 90 -1.74 7.46 17.03
N PHE A 91 -0.77 8.21 17.57
CA PHE A 91 0.45 8.58 16.86
C PHE A 91 1.23 7.35 16.37
N TYR A 92 1.36 6.33 17.23
CA TYR A 92 2.03 5.09 16.86
C TYR A 92 1.17 4.18 15.99
N LYS A 93 -0.17 4.25 16.06
CA LYS A 93 -1.05 3.57 15.09
C LYS A 93 -0.87 4.10 13.67
N ILE A 94 -0.69 5.43 13.53
CA ILE A 94 -0.36 6.03 12.23
C ILE A 94 1.00 5.55 11.74
N SER A 95 2.01 5.50 12.60
CA SER A 95 3.33 5.02 12.22
C SER A 95 3.39 3.51 11.95
N ALA A 96 2.52 2.75 12.60
CA ALA A 96 2.37 1.32 12.35
C ALA A 96 2.00 1.01 10.89
N PHE A 97 1.34 1.95 10.19
CA PHE A 97 1.05 1.82 8.76
C PHE A 97 2.29 1.50 7.92
N TRP A 98 3.45 2.05 8.23
CA TRP A 98 4.71 1.79 7.51
C TRP A 98 5.76 1.06 8.35
N SER A 99 5.38 0.48 9.47
CA SER A 99 6.30 -0.16 10.40
C SER A 99 6.88 -1.48 9.88
N ALA A 100 6.18 -2.15 8.99
CA ALA A 100 6.60 -3.41 8.40
C ALA A 100 6.57 -3.35 6.86
N HIS A 101 6.99 -4.44 6.24
CA HIS A 101 7.26 -4.50 4.80
C HIS A 101 6.04 -4.15 3.94
N GLU A 102 4.86 -4.67 4.28
CA GLU A 102 3.64 -4.55 3.48
C GLU A 102 3.20 -3.08 3.33
N GLY A 103 3.14 -2.34 4.43
CA GLY A 103 2.72 -0.94 4.42
C GLY A 103 3.81 0.00 3.91
N SER A 104 5.09 -0.24 4.24
CA SER A 104 6.22 0.50 3.68
C SER A 104 6.26 0.40 2.16
N PHE A 105 6.04 -0.81 1.63
CA PHE A 105 6.04 -1.05 0.19
C PHE A 105 4.85 -0.37 -0.49
N LEU A 106 3.66 -0.39 0.15
CA LEU A 106 2.49 0.34 -0.33
C LEU A 106 2.73 1.86 -0.35
N LEU A 107 3.42 2.41 0.67
CA LEU A 107 3.81 3.82 0.72
C LEU A 107 4.78 4.18 -0.41
N MET A 108 5.76 3.32 -0.70
CA MET A 108 6.67 3.51 -1.84
C MET A 108 5.92 3.51 -3.18
N ILE A 109 4.94 2.63 -3.37
CA ILE A 109 4.05 2.61 -4.54
C ILE A 109 3.29 3.94 -4.66
N LEU A 110 2.78 4.48 -3.56
CA LEU A 110 2.12 5.78 -3.53
C LEU A 110 3.06 6.91 -3.96
N PHE A 111 4.29 6.95 -3.45
CA PHE A 111 5.28 7.96 -3.85
C PHE A 111 5.67 7.85 -5.33
N LEU A 112 5.80 6.63 -5.86
CA LEU A 112 6.07 6.42 -7.27
C LEU A 112 4.93 6.95 -8.16
N SER A 113 3.69 6.69 -7.79
CA SER A 113 2.52 7.24 -8.47
C SER A 113 2.41 8.76 -8.31
N GLY A 114 2.77 9.29 -7.12
CA GLY A 114 2.89 10.72 -6.86
C GLY A 114 3.91 11.41 -7.77
N SER A 115 5.04 10.76 -8.04
CA SER A 115 6.06 11.26 -8.98
C SER A 115 5.51 11.36 -10.40
N MET A 116 4.70 10.39 -10.86
CA MET A 116 4.00 10.50 -12.15
C MET A 116 3.00 11.66 -12.17
N PHE A 117 2.28 11.87 -11.05
CA PHE A 117 1.34 12.98 -10.94
C PHE A 117 2.07 14.33 -10.98
N VAL A 118 3.21 14.48 -10.30
CA VAL A 118 4.07 15.67 -10.36
C VAL A 118 4.56 15.91 -11.78
N ASN A 119 5.06 14.88 -12.46
CA ASN A 119 5.46 14.97 -13.87
C ASN A 119 4.35 15.52 -14.77
N ASN A 120 3.15 15.00 -14.59
CA ASN A 120 1.99 15.42 -15.36
C ASN A 120 1.55 16.87 -15.08
N THR A 121 1.71 17.32 -13.85
CA THR A 121 1.22 18.65 -13.43
C THR A 121 2.21 19.75 -13.76
N PHE A 122 3.50 19.53 -13.48
CA PHE A 122 4.52 20.58 -13.56
C PHE A 122 5.33 20.55 -14.87
N PHE A 123 5.41 19.40 -15.55
CA PHE A 123 6.22 19.23 -16.74
C PHE A 123 5.38 18.89 -17.98
N TRP A 124 4.12 19.32 -17.99
CA TRP A 124 3.23 19.17 -19.12
C TRP A 124 3.81 19.80 -20.38
N GLY A 125 3.82 19.06 -21.51
CA GLY A 125 4.34 19.54 -22.78
C GLY A 125 5.83 19.31 -23.01
N GLN A 126 6.56 18.76 -22.04
CA GLN A 126 7.97 18.38 -22.25
C GLN A 126 8.07 17.07 -23.02
N ASP A 127 8.97 17.00 -24.01
CA ASP A 127 9.13 15.83 -24.89
C ASP A 127 9.50 14.53 -24.15
N TRP A 128 10.18 14.66 -23.01
CA TRP A 128 10.58 13.51 -22.19
C TRP A 128 9.47 12.98 -21.27
N MET A 129 8.41 13.75 -21.02
CA MET A 129 7.35 13.42 -20.07
C MET A 129 6.64 12.08 -20.39
N PRO A 130 6.24 11.78 -21.65
CA PRO A 130 5.60 10.51 -21.97
C PRO A 130 6.52 9.31 -21.72
N ILE A 131 7.82 9.44 -22.01
CA ILE A 131 8.81 8.38 -21.78
C ILE A 131 8.97 8.14 -20.26
N SER A 132 9.09 9.22 -19.49
CA SER A 132 9.16 9.14 -18.01
C SER A 132 7.93 8.45 -17.44
N ASN A 133 6.73 8.85 -17.86
CA ASN A 133 5.48 8.24 -17.39
C ASN A 133 5.37 6.76 -17.81
N ALA A 134 5.82 6.40 -19.02
CA ALA A 134 5.86 5.00 -19.43
C ALA A 134 6.78 4.17 -18.54
N THR A 135 7.99 4.66 -18.24
CA THR A 135 8.95 3.99 -17.39
C THR A 135 8.42 3.82 -15.96
N LEU A 136 7.88 4.90 -15.37
CA LEU A 136 7.31 4.87 -14.03
C LEU A 136 6.09 3.94 -13.95
N ALA A 137 5.21 3.96 -14.96
CA ALA A 137 4.03 3.09 -15.01
C ALA A 137 4.41 1.61 -15.15
N PHE A 138 5.46 1.30 -15.90
CA PHE A 138 6.01 -0.05 -16.03
C PHE A 138 6.52 -0.56 -14.68
N ILE A 139 7.34 0.22 -13.97
CA ILE A 139 7.85 -0.12 -12.65
C ILE A 139 6.69 -0.28 -11.66
N LEU A 140 5.75 0.66 -11.67
CA LEU A 140 4.58 0.66 -10.79
C LEU A 140 3.73 -0.61 -10.96
N PHE A 141 3.54 -1.07 -12.20
CA PHE A 141 2.82 -2.32 -12.49
C PHE A 141 3.46 -3.51 -11.79
N PHE A 142 4.78 -3.70 -11.93
CA PHE A 142 5.48 -4.81 -11.29
C PHE A 142 5.45 -4.71 -9.76
N TYR A 143 5.55 -3.51 -9.21
CA TYR A 143 5.44 -3.30 -7.78
C TYR A 143 4.03 -3.64 -7.26
N LEU A 144 2.97 -3.28 -7.98
CA LEU A 144 1.60 -3.63 -7.63
C LEU A 144 1.36 -5.14 -7.71
N ILE A 145 1.90 -5.81 -8.73
CA ILE A 145 1.85 -7.27 -8.84
C ILE A 145 2.57 -7.92 -7.65
N PHE A 146 3.76 -7.46 -7.33
CA PHE A 146 4.49 -7.96 -6.16
C PHE A 146 3.72 -7.73 -4.85
N GLN A 147 3.12 -6.53 -4.68
CA GLN A 147 2.29 -6.21 -3.52
C GLN A 147 1.11 -7.18 -3.38
N ILE A 148 0.38 -7.45 -4.47
CA ILE A 148 -0.80 -8.32 -4.44
C ILE A 148 -0.43 -9.76 -4.08
N PHE A 149 0.65 -10.30 -4.65
CA PHE A 149 0.96 -11.72 -4.53
C PHE A 149 1.91 -12.07 -3.38
N THR A 150 2.76 -11.13 -2.95
CA THR A 150 3.85 -11.42 -2.00
C THR A 150 3.72 -10.65 -0.69
N SER A 151 3.28 -9.39 -0.75
CA SER A 151 3.27 -8.47 0.41
C SER A 151 1.92 -7.80 0.60
N ASN A 152 0.84 -8.57 0.56
CA ASN A 152 -0.51 -8.03 0.57
C ASN A 152 -0.95 -7.60 1.98
N PRO A 153 -1.13 -6.28 2.26
CA PRO A 153 -1.56 -5.80 3.56
C PRO A 153 -3.04 -6.03 3.84
N PHE A 154 -3.83 -6.47 2.83
CA PHE A 154 -5.26 -6.70 2.92
C PHE A 154 -5.64 -8.17 3.09
N LEU A 155 -4.76 -8.96 3.71
CA LEU A 155 -5.09 -10.32 4.12
C LEU A 155 -5.82 -10.30 5.45
N THR A 156 -6.88 -11.10 5.57
CA THR A 156 -7.73 -11.15 6.77
C THR A 156 -7.82 -12.55 7.36
N PHE A 157 -8.12 -12.62 8.65
CA PHE A 157 -8.46 -13.85 9.37
C PHE A 157 -9.96 -14.12 9.28
N ASP A 158 -10.35 -15.40 9.23
CA ASP A 158 -11.76 -15.81 9.37
C ASP A 158 -12.29 -15.63 10.81
N VAL A 159 -11.40 -15.69 11.80
CA VAL A 159 -11.74 -15.55 13.20
C VAL A 159 -11.13 -14.27 13.74
N LEU A 160 -11.99 -13.38 14.25
CA LEU A 160 -11.56 -12.08 14.76
C LEU A 160 -10.77 -12.23 16.07
N PRO A 161 -9.48 -11.83 16.12
CA PRO A 161 -8.73 -11.76 17.35
C PRO A 161 -9.24 -10.63 18.27
N ASN A 162 -9.17 -10.82 19.59
CA ASN A 162 -9.65 -9.82 20.55
C ASN A 162 -8.72 -8.60 20.67
N ASN A 163 -7.42 -8.74 20.35
CA ASN A 163 -6.42 -7.67 20.41
C ASN A 163 -5.23 -8.03 19.51
N GLY A 164 -4.49 -7.02 19.05
CA GLY A 164 -3.27 -7.21 18.29
C GLY A 164 -2.05 -7.56 19.16
N THR A 165 -0.92 -7.90 18.49
CA THR A 165 0.34 -8.31 19.15
C THR A 165 1.21 -7.13 19.56
N ASP A 166 0.77 -5.91 19.28
CA ASP A 166 1.43 -4.62 19.52
C ASP A 166 2.56 -4.30 18.52
N LEU A 167 2.87 -3.01 18.44
CA LEU A 167 3.98 -2.51 17.63
C LEU A 167 5.31 -2.87 18.30
N ASN A 168 6.29 -3.28 17.49
CA ASN A 168 7.65 -3.55 17.97
C ASN A 168 8.15 -2.38 18.84
N PRO A 169 8.59 -2.60 20.09
CA PRO A 169 9.06 -1.55 20.98
C PRO A 169 10.16 -0.66 20.41
N LEU A 170 11.01 -1.19 19.54
CA LEU A 170 12.04 -0.40 18.84
C LEU A 170 11.44 0.65 17.89
N LEU A 171 10.24 0.41 17.36
CA LEU A 171 9.54 1.35 16.46
C LEU A 171 8.68 2.36 17.22
N GLN A 172 8.62 2.30 18.54
CA GLN A 172 7.96 3.29 19.39
C GLN A 172 8.89 4.48 19.74
N ASP A 173 10.03 4.61 19.06
CA ASP A 173 10.89 5.79 19.12
C ASP A 173 10.44 6.81 18.05
N PRO A 174 10.16 8.09 18.41
CA PRO A 174 9.73 9.12 17.46
C PRO A 174 10.67 9.34 16.27
N LEU A 175 11.97 9.14 16.45
CA LEU A 175 12.95 9.27 15.37
C LEU A 175 12.86 8.10 14.38
N LEU A 176 12.60 6.90 14.87
CA LEU A 176 12.42 5.71 14.02
C LEU A 176 11.07 5.72 13.28
N VAL A 177 10.07 6.42 13.80
CA VAL A 177 8.80 6.65 13.09
C VAL A 177 9.00 7.41 11.77
N ILE A 178 9.85 8.43 11.78
CA ILE A 178 10.08 9.31 10.61
C ILE A 178 11.09 8.68 9.63
N HIS A 179 11.98 7.80 10.10
CA HIS A 179 13.07 7.25 9.32
C HIS A 179 12.63 6.53 8.03
N PRO A 180 11.64 5.59 8.03
CA PRO A 180 11.23 4.90 6.81
C PRO A 180 10.66 5.83 5.73
N PRO A 181 9.73 6.77 6.00
CA PRO A 181 9.25 7.70 4.98
C PRO A 181 10.31 8.61 4.36
N VAL A 182 11.39 8.90 5.08
CA VAL A 182 12.49 9.76 4.58
C VAL A 182 13.44 8.98 3.66
N LEU A 183 13.45 7.65 3.74
CA LEU A 183 14.30 6.81 2.88
C LEU A 183 13.69 6.51 1.50
N PHE A 184 12.39 6.77 1.29
CA PHE A 184 11.70 6.61 0.01
C PHE A 184 11.75 7.89 -0.82
#